data_843157336c8a96efe101bf230dde22c2
#
_entry.id   843157336c8a96efe101bf230dde22c2
#
_cell.length_a   1.000
_cell.length_b   1.000
_cell.length_c   1.000
_cell.angle_alpha   90.00
_cell.angle_beta   90.00
_cell.angle_gamma   90.00
#
_symmetry.space_group_name_H-M   'P 1'
#
loop_
_entity.id
_entity.type
_entity.pdbx_description
1 polymer ?
#
loop_
_entity_poly.entity_id
_entity_poly.type
_entity_poly.pdbx_seq_one_letter_code
_entity_poly.pdbx_strand_id
1 'polypeptide(L)'
;LNNYVKTFSMAYTVHTASKIFAENCYYEDGGNVICDWNTVTYPGSYAETGSKSVNCKRTTIEGYAQDCTWRPTSNYKTISCTADEAKVYCENYSGCQNDRNHMMYLRYAVAGVPSAGYIESPSAPLAELFAEGSAYRIRNVNSGLYLQVAGAAAKNGTNVQQWGSDGIAVHDIWKLCSAGEGYYYLVSAVGDGGTYVLDVAGKKAANGTNIDIYTYNGGDNQKFMLTKNGDGSYQIRTHISNGNSVVEVENASQTSGANVQQWEVNGANCQNWILEPTTDPGCSMNTDVIYTFENAGSGLVMDITDGKMTDNTNVQQWSSNGLNCQKWTLRAFGSGNYYWIRSQQDSHYALKAEGSKNGGNLAIAAWSNKDSTQLFRFTKNLDGSYSILTHASGDSCYVEVADASTANGANVQQWEPTGSSCQKWQTKTETTTVTTKVTTTVTTTTTTKATTNTTTAAATSTTTATATEPPVISGDINADGKTNLADVVLLQKWLLGFPETKLANWQAGDLNADRILNGFDLCLLRNNVI
;
A
#
# COMPACT_ATOMS: atom_id res chain seq x y z
N LEU A 1 -23.68 5.37 26.62
CA LEU A 1 -22.23 5.21 26.47
C LEU A 1 -21.84 3.83 26.96
N ASN A 2 -21.38 2.99 26.05
CA ASN A 2 -20.82 1.69 26.37
C ASN A 2 -19.34 1.89 26.69
N ASN A 3 -18.94 1.72 27.92
CA ASN A 3 -17.57 1.95 28.35
C ASN A 3 -17.06 0.78 29.21
N TYR A 4 -15.76 0.49 29.07
CA TYR A 4 -15.02 -0.32 30.02
C TYR A 4 -14.07 0.58 30.82
N VAL A 5 -14.20 0.54 32.13
CA VAL A 5 -13.38 1.36 33.03
C VAL A 5 -12.74 0.44 34.07
N LYS A 6 -11.41 0.39 34.08
CA LYS A 6 -10.61 -0.46 34.97
C LYS A 6 -9.66 0.36 35.84
N THR A 7 -9.49 -0.04 37.09
CA THR A 7 -8.53 0.54 38.06
C THR A 7 -8.69 2.06 38.16
N PHE A 8 -9.82 2.49 38.65
CA PHE A 8 -10.18 3.90 38.78
C PHE A 8 -10.50 4.27 40.24
N SER A 9 -10.34 5.55 40.59
CA SER A 9 -10.85 6.09 41.87
C SER A 9 -12.34 6.46 41.76
N MET A 10 -12.73 7.02 40.60
CA MET A 10 -14.10 7.44 40.24
C MET A 10 -14.32 7.23 38.75
N ALA A 11 -15.43 6.59 38.36
CA ALA A 11 -15.77 6.41 36.96
C ALA A 11 -16.52 7.62 36.38
N TYR A 12 -17.48 8.14 37.13
CA TYR A 12 -18.28 9.31 36.76
C TYR A 12 -18.42 10.28 37.89
N THR A 13 -18.42 11.56 37.55
CA THR A 13 -18.74 12.66 38.46
C THR A 13 -19.96 13.39 37.93
N VAL A 14 -21.02 13.46 38.75
CA VAL A 14 -22.22 14.21 38.40
C VAL A 14 -22.08 15.61 38.95
N HIS A 15 -21.99 16.60 38.07
CA HIS A 15 -21.92 18.01 38.43
C HIS A 15 -23.29 18.69 38.34
N THR A 16 -23.37 19.90 38.91
CA THR A 16 -24.56 20.75 38.91
C THR A 16 -25.29 20.76 37.56
N ALA A 17 -26.55 20.40 37.58
CA ALA A 17 -27.46 20.34 36.43
C ALA A 17 -27.03 19.41 35.26
N SER A 18 -25.98 18.59 35.43
CA SER A 18 -25.59 17.62 34.40
C SER A 18 -26.54 16.42 34.37
N LYS A 19 -26.70 15.84 33.17
CA LYS A 19 -27.45 14.60 32.99
C LYS A 19 -26.51 13.56 32.42
N ILE A 20 -26.36 12.44 33.12
CA ILE A 20 -25.51 11.34 32.71
C ILE A 20 -26.39 10.11 32.51
N PHE A 21 -26.25 9.48 31.35
CA PHE A 21 -26.86 8.22 31.04
C PHE A 21 -25.76 7.20 30.67
N ALA A 22 -25.64 6.15 31.47
CA ALA A 22 -24.72 5.05 31.26
C ALA A 22 -25.52 3.80 30.84
N GLU A 23 -25.13 3.19 29.72
CA GLU A 23 -25.79 1.99 29.21
C GLU A 23 -24.72 0.95 28.85
N ASN A 24 -24.94 -0.27 29.38
CA ASN A 24 -24.07 -1.43 29.13
C ASN A 24 -22.57 -1.16 29.34
N CYS A 25 -22.25 -0.44 30.43
CA CYS A 25 -20.86 -0.17 30.83
C CYS A 25 -20.32 -1.28 31.72
N TYR A 26 -19.01 -1.56 31.61
CA TYR A 26 -18.32 -2.52 32.46
C TYR A 26 -17.30 -1.78 33.34
N TYR A 27 -17.38 -2.01 34.67
CA TYR A 27 -16.48 -1.40 35.66
C TYR A 27 -15.74 -2.50 36.43
N GLU A 28 -14.42 -2.40 36.53
CA GLU A 28 -13.60 -3.41 37.18
C GLU A 28 -12.51 -2.81 38.08
N ASP A 29 -12.28 -3.44 39.22
CA ASP A 29 -11.20 -3.13 40.16
C ASP A 29 -11.09 -1.64 40.55
N GLY A 30 -12.21 -0.97 40.72
CA GLY A 30 -12.25 0.47 40.94
C GLY A 30 -12.84 0.91 42.28
N GLY A 31 -12.75 2.21 42.52
CA GLY A 31 -13.40 2.90 43.62
C GLY A 31 -14.90 3.09 43.36
N ASN A 32 -15.40 4.31 43.54
CA ASN A 32 -16.80 4.61 43.31
C ASN A 32 -17.14 4.72 41.83
N VAL A 33 -18.15 3.97 41.36
CA VAL A 33 -18.64 4.08 39.98
C VAL A 33 -19.22 5.46 39.74
N ILE A 34 -19.88 6.05 40.74
CA ILE A 34 -20.49 7.37 40.66
C ILE A 34 -20.02 8.17 41.86
N CYS A 35 -19.59 9.40 41.64
CA CYS A 35 -19.30 10.37 42.66
C CYS A 35 -20.13 11.63 42.47
N ASP A 36 -20.60 12.14 43.61
CA ASP A 36 -21.30 13.39 43.67
C ASP A 36 -20.36 14.51 44.14
N TRP A 37 -20.27 15.55 43.28
CA TRP A 37 -19.56 16.78 43.62
C TRP A 37 -20.51 17.98 43.64
N ASN A 38 -21.81 17.72 43.87
CA ASN A 38 -22.81 18.75 43.75
C ASN A 38 -23.07 19.53 45.02
N THR A 39 -23.34 20.79 44.81
CA THR A 39 -24.02 21.62 45.79
C THR A 39 -25.53 21.42 45.69
N VAL A 40 -26.21 21.48 46.81
CA VAL A 40 -27.65 21.21 47.02
C VAL A 40 -28.59 22.04 46.14
N THR A 41 -28.08 23.07 45.44
CA THR A 41 -28.90 24.08 44.76
C THR A 41 -29.38 23.66 43.35
N TYR A 42 -28.59 22.82 42.62
CA TYR A 42 -28.93 22.36 41.26
C TYR A 42 -28.47 20.90 41.05
N PRO A 43 -29.25 19.94 41.52
CA PRO A 43 -28.85 18.54 41.42
C PRO A 43 -28.74 18.09 39.94
N GLY A 44 -27.68 17.39 39.63
CA GLY A 44 -27.58 16.62 38.38
C GLY A 44 -28.44 15.36 38.40
N SER A 45 -28.61 14.70 37.30
CA SER A 45 -29.32 13.41 37.21
C SER A 45 -28.44 12.34 36.61
N TYR A 46 -28.62 11.11 37.05
CA TYR A 46 -27.91 9.94 36.58
C TYR A 46 -28.90 8.80 36.33
N ALA A 47 -28.76 8.14 35.18
CA ALA A 47 -29.50 6.94 34.86
C ALA A 47 -28.56 5.88 34.30
N GLU A 48 -28.78 4.64 34.67
CA GLU A 48 -27.96 3.51 34.25
C GLU A 48 -28.83 2.30 33.92
N THR A 49 -28.47 1.56 32.87
CA THR A 49 -29.11 0.30 32.48
C THR A 49 -28.09 -0.66 31.89
N GLY A 50 -28.21 -1.96 32.21
CA GLY A 50 -27.40 -3.03 31.63
C GLY A 50 -25.93 -3.05 32.02
N SER A 51 -25.47 -2.13 32.86
CA SER A 51 -24.06 -2.06 33.30
C SER A 51 -23.71 -3.11 34.35
N LYS A 52 -22.43 -3.52 34.38
CA LYS A 52 -21.86 -4.53 35.27
C LYS A 52 -20.70 -3.96 36.06
N SER A 53 -20.60 -4.31 37.32
CA SER A 53 -19.50 -3.91 38.20
C SER A 53 -18.87 -5.13 38.85
N VAL A 54 -17.54 -5.21 38.81
CA VAL A 54 -16.74 -6.25 39.46
C VAL A 54 -15.69 -5.57 40.34
N ASN A 55 -15.65 -5.90 41.63
CA ASN A 55 -14.71 -5.30 42.61
C ASN A 55 -14.76 -3.76 42.65
N CYS A 56 -15.95 -3.16 42.50
CA CYS A 56 -16.17 -1.73 42.56
C CYS A 56 -17.16 -1.38 43.66
N LYS A 57 -17.01 -0.18 44.26
CA LYS A 57 -18.02 0.38 45.16
C LYS A 57 -19.11 1.04 44.35
N ARG A 58 -20.36 0.61 44.54
CA ARG A 58 -21.53 1.36 44.07
C ARG A 58 -22.10 2.14 45.21
N THR A 59 -21.92 3.45 45.21
CA THR A 59 -22.53 4.33 46.18
C THR A 59 -23.87 4.77 45.61
N THR A 60 -24.96 4.49 46.31
CA THR A 60 -26.26 5.11 46.05
C THR A 60 -26.14 6.56 46.48
N ILE A 61 -26.26 7.50 45.55
CA ILE A 61 -26.21 8.91 45.88
C ILE A 61 -27.61 9.28 46.38
N GLU A 62 -27.78 9.46 47.70
CA GLU A 62 -29.02 9.95 48.28
C GLU A 62 -29.28 11.38 47.80
N GLY A 63 -30.48 11.62 47.25
CA GLY A 63 -30.93 12.96 46.87
C GLY A 63 -30.93 13.25 45.37
N TYR A 64 -30.51 12.31 44.53
CA TYR A 64 -30.58 12.46 43.05
C TYR A 64 -31.74 11.71 42.46
N ALA A 65 -32.44 12.37 41.53
CA ALA A 65 -33.45 11.71 40.75
C ALA A 65 -32.78 10.67 39.85
N GLN A 66 -32.98 9.39 40.17
CA GLN A 66 -32.68 8.31 39.26
C GLN A 66 -33.77 8.27 38.17
N ASP A 67 -33.65 9.13 37.16
CA ASP A 67 -34.55 9.12 36.04
C ASP A 67 -34.05 8.14 35.00
N CYS A 68 -34.39 6.87 35.16
CA CYS A 68 -34.08 5.80 34.22
C CYS A 68 -34.89 5.92 32.92
N THR A 69 -35.84 6.84 32.82
CA THR A 69 -36.64 7.09 31.62
C THR A 69 -36.00 8.09 30.69
N TRP A 70 -35.05 8.87 31.17
CA TRP A 70 -34.35 9.84 30.35
C TRP A 70 -33.50 9.13 29.31
N ARG A 71 -33.69 9.49 28.06
CA ARG A 71 -32.88 9.08 26.90
C ARG A 71 -32.48 10.33 26.15
N PRO A 72 -31.24 10.37 25.57
CA PRO A 72 -30.90 11.40 24.62
C PRO A 72 -31.94 11.48 23.50
N THR A 73 -32.27 12.71 23.05
CA THR A 73 -33.25 12.95 22.00
C THR A 73 -32.82 12.35 20.66
N SER A 74 -33.68 12.42 19.67
CA SER A 74 -33.76 11.71 18.37
C SER A 74 -32.47 11.53 17.54
N ASN A 75 -31.36 12.18 17.90
CA ASN A 75 -30.07 12.07 17.20
C ASN A 75 -29.09 11.11 17.88
N TYR A 76 -29.51 10.44 18.94
CA TYR A 76 -28.69 9.48 19.67
C TYR A 76 -28.90 8.08 19.09
N LYS A 77 -27.85 7.51 18.55
CA LYS A 77 -27.84 6.11 18.10
C LYS A 77 -27.11 5.27 19.13
N THR A 78 -27.79 4.28 19.69
CA THR A 78 -27.19 3.29 20.59
C THR A 78 -26.57 2.15 19.79
N ILE A 79 -25.34 1.81 20.10
CA ILE A 79 -24.82 0.48 19.76
C ILE A 79 -25.33 -0.45 20.85
N SER A 80 -26.08 -1.46 20.48
CA SER A 80 -26.56 -2.47 21.43
C SER A 80 -25.44 -3.50 21.65
N CYS A 81 -24.63 -3.31 22.67
CA CYS A 81 -23.75 -4.35 23.16
C CYS A 81 -23.99 -4.56 24.66
N THR A 82 -23.71 -5.76 25.17
CA THR A 82 -23.73 -6.03 26.62
C THR A 82 -22.50 -5.41 27.30
N ALA A 83 -22.52 -5.30 28.62
CA ALA A 83 -21.37 -4.80 29.37
C ALA A 83 -20.13 -5.69 29.20
N ASP A 84 -20.30 -7.00 29.10
CA ASP A 84 -19.20 -7.94 28.88
C ASP A 84 -18.60 -7.77 27.47
N GLU A 85 -19.41 -7.57 26.45
CA GLU A 85 -18.96 -7.24 25.09
C GLU A 85 -18.26 -5.88 25.05
N ALA A 86 -18.76 -4.88 25.75
CA ALA A 86 -18.11 -3.58 25.87
C ALA A 86 -16.71 -3.72 26.51
N LYS A 87 -16.57 -4.58 27.54
CA LYS A 87 -15.26 -4.89 28.14
C LYS A 87 -14.31 -5.46 27.10
N VAL A 88 -14.69 -6.57 26.45
CA VAL A 88 -13.85 -7.25 25.43
C VAL A 88 -13.45 -6.28 24.32
N TYR A 89 -14.40 -5.48 23.86
CA TYR A 89 -14.15 -4.48 22.84
C TYR A 89 -13.11 -3.44 23.28
N CYS A 90 -13.29 -2.86 24.48
CA CYS A 90 -12.38 -1.85 24.98
C CYS A 90 -11.00 -2.42 25.36
N GLU A 91 -10.90 -3.65 25.86
CA GLU A 91 -9.61 -4.29 26.14
C GLU A 91 -8.78 -4.50 24.89
N ASN A 92 -9.43 -4.82 23.77
CA ASN A 92 -8.75 -5.05 22.51
C ASN A 92 -8.45 -3.76 21.73
N TYR A 93 -9.25 -2.70 21.95
CA TYR A 93 -9.32 -1.58 21.01
C TYR A 93 -9.30 -0.18 21.66
N SER A 94 -9.25 -0.04 22.98
CA SER A 94 -9.15 1.27 23.62
C SER A 94 -7.72 1.57 24.10
N GLY A 95 -7.41 2.86 24.15
CA GLY A 95 -6.10 3.39 24.52
C GLY A 95 -5.49 4.21 23.42
N CYS A 96 -4.22 4.59 23.56
CA CYS A 96 -3.44 5.23 22.50
C CYS A 96 -3.07 4.22 21.40
N GLN A 97 -4.05 3.49 20.91
CA GLN A 97 -3.90 2.66 19.74
C GLN A 97 -3.83 3.61 18.54
N ASN A 98 -2.77 3.53 17.76
CA ASN A 98 -2.57 4.33 16.57
C ASN A 98 -3.53 3.96 15.42
N ASP A 99 -4.57 3.18 15.70
CA ASP A 99 -5.49 2.70 14.69
C ASP A 99 -6.69 3.63 14.54
N ARG A 100 -6.55 4.65 13.69
CA ARG A 100 -7.64 5.57 13.31
C ARG A 100 -8.80 4.85 12.62
N ASN A 101 -8.59 3.68 12.04
CA ASN A 101 -9.64 2.89 11.39
C ASN A 101 -10.65 2.39 12.41
N HIS A 102 -10.22 2.09 13.62
CA HIS A 102 -11.09 1.73 14.74
C HIS A 102 -12.07 2.86 15.13
N MET A 103 -11.57 4.10 15.18
CA MET A 103 -12.41 5.27 15.44
C MET A 103 -13.41 5.54 14.30
N MET A 104 -13.05 5.20 13.08
CA MET A 104 -13.97 5.28 11.94
C MET A 104 -15.08 4.23 12.03
N TYR A 105 -14.75 3.00 12.40
CA TYR A 105 -15.73 1.94 12.59
C TYR A 105 -16.77 2.30 13.67
N LEU A 106 -16.33 2.81 14.82
CA LEU A 106 -17.23 3.33 15.85
C LEU A 106 -18.10 4.49 15.34
N ARG A 107 -17.56 5.39 14.51
CA ARG A 107 -18.34 6.46 13.89
C ARG A 107 -19.36 5.92 12.89
N TYR A 108 -19.03 4.91 12.10
CA TYR A 108 -19.94 4.27 11.15
C TYR A 108 -21.03 3.48 11.86
N ALA A 109 -20.69 2.70 12.86
CA ALA A 109 -21.66 1.99 13.70
C ALA A 109 -22.64 2.98 14.39
N VAL A 110 -22.14 4.15 14.80
CA VAL A 110 -22.98 5.21 15.38
C VAL A 110 -23.74 6.01 14.33
N ALA A 111 -23.18 6.21 13.14
CA ALA A 111 -23.78 7.09 12.13
C ALA A 111 -24.71 6.40 11.11
N GLY A 112 -24.61 5.09 10.92
CA GLY A 112 -25.23 4.37 9.80
C GLY A 112 -26.43 3.48 10.14
N VAL A 113 -26.69 3.13 11.41
CA VAL A 113 -27.70 2.13 11.76
C VAL A 113 -29.08 2.78 11.91
N PRO A 114 -30.11 2.39 11.12
CA PRO A 114 -31.49 2.80 11.38
C PRO A 114 -31.94 2.24 12.73
N SER A 115 -32.57 3.07 13.55
CA SER A 115 -33.01 2.74 14.92
C SER A 115 -34.14 1.72 15.01
N ALA A 116 -34.60 1.16 13.90
CA ALA A 116 -35.64 0.16 13.87
C ALA A 116 -35.17 -1.02 13.02
N GLY A 117 -34.75 -2.09 13.66
CA GLY A 117 -34.59 -3.39 12.99
C GLY A 117 -33.18 -3.99 13.00
N TYR A 118 -32.18 -3.31 13.47
CA TYR A 118 -30.86 -3.92 13.64
C TYR A 118 -30.71 -4.47 15.07
N ILE A 119 -31.35 -5.59 15.30
CA ILE A 119 -30.95 -6.48 16.39
C ILE A 119 -30.00 -7.47 15.73
N GLU A 120 -28.72 -7.15 15.70
CA GLU A 120 -27.77 -8.22 15.47
C GLU A 120 -27.95 -9.27 16.55
N SER A 121 -28.20 -10.49 16.11
CA SER A 121 -28.07 -11.64 16.99
C SER A 121 -26.72 -11.56 17.69
N PRO A 122 -26.63 -11.84 19.01
CA PRO A 122 -25.37 -11.73 19.77
C PRO A 122 -24.24 -12.66 19.31
N SER A 123 -24.32 -13.21 18.13
CA SER A 123 -23.38 -14.13 17.53
C SER A 123 -22.77 -13.67 16.18
N ALA A 124 -23.03 -12.43 15.73
CA ALA A 124 -22.25 -11.93 14.59
C ALA A 124 -20.85 -11.53 15.10
N PRO A 125 -19.78 -12.22 14.70
CA PRO A 125 -18.44 -11.84 15.07
C PRO A 125 -18.16 -10.43 14.53
N LEU A 126 -17.58 -9.57 15.40
CA LEU A 126 -17.12 -8.25 14.98
C LEU A 126 -16.19 -8.39 13.78
N ALA A 127 -16.44 -7.65 12.72
CA ALA A 127 -15.52 -7.61 11.59
C ALA A 127 -14.16 -7.11 12.09
N GLU A 128 -13.12 -7.93 11.93
CA GLU A 128 -11.76 -7.53 12.25
C GLU A 128 -11.34 -6.45 11.25
N LEU A 129 -10.81 -5.33 11.74
CA LEU A 129 -10.36 -4.27 10.88
C LEU A 129 -8.90 -4.53 10.48
N PHE A 130 -8.67 -4.56 9.20
CA PHE A 130 -7.34 -4.69 8.62
C PHE A 130 -6.79 -3.30 8.28
N ALA A 131 -5.50 -3.09 8.53
CA ALA A 131 -4.87 -1.85 8.14
C ALA A 131 -4.91 -1.68 6.61
N GLU A 132 -5.15 -0.44 6.15
CA GLU A 132 -5.26 -0.12 4.73
C GLU A 132 -4.01 -0.56 3.96
N GLY A 133 -4.19 -1.30 2.89
CA GLY A 133 -3.11 -1.79 2.05
C GLY A 133 -2.32 -2.99 2.60
N SER A 134 -2.75 -3.57 3.74
CA SER A 134 -2.12 -4.81 4.27
C SER A 134 -2.22 -5.95 3.26
N ALA A 135 -1.12 -6.64 3.05
CA ALA A 135 -1.04 -7.74 2.08
C ALA A 135 -1.02 -9.11 2.75
N TYR A 136 -1.72 -10.05 2.14
CA TYR A 136 -1.87 -11.42 2.66
C TYR A 136 -1.76 -12.46 1.55
N ARG A 137 -1.25 -13.64 1.93
CA ARG A 137 -1.58 -14.88 1.25
C ARG A 137 -2.78 -15.50 1.96
N ILE A 138 -3.76 -15.94 1.19
CA ILE A 138 -5.05 -16.40 1.72
C ILE A 138 -5.12 -17.91 1.50
N ARG A 139 -4.97 -18.69 2.59
CA ARG A 139 -4.87 -20.15 2.54
C ARG A 139 -6.17 -20.83 2.96
N ASN A 140 -6.67 -21.75 2.13
CA ASN A 140 -7.88 -22.51 2.43
C ASN A 140 -7.68 -23.51 3.59
N VAL A 141 -8.60 -23.55 4.54
CA VAL A 141 -8.50 -24.43 5.72
C VAL A 141 -8.62 -25.89 5.34
N ASN A 142 -9.45 -26.22 4.34
CA ASN A 142 -9.70 -27.61 3.93
C ASN A 142 -8.53 -28.23 3.16
N SER A 143 -7.94 -27.49 2.23
CA SER A 143 -6.93 -28.01 1.31
C SER A 143 -5.50 -27.64 1.69
N GLY A 144 -5.32 -26.56 2.45
CA GLY A 144 -4.01 -25.95 2.69
C GLY A 144 -3.43 -25.20 1.48
N LEU A 145 -4.17 -25.09 0.38
CA LEU A 145 -3.76 -24.38 -0.83
C LEU A 145 -4.20 -22.90 -0.77
N TYR A 146 -3.63 -22.07 -1.62
CA TYR A 146 -3.80 -20.61 -1.58
C TYR A 146 -4.75 -20.10 -2.66
N LEU A 147 -5.51 -19.07 -2.32
CA LEU A 147 -6.33 -18.30 -3.25
C LEU A 147 -5.42 -17.62 -4.28
N GLN A 148 -5.55 -17.96 -5.55
CA GLN A 148 -4.58 -17.60 -6.57
C GLN A 148 -5.24 -17.20 -7.89
N VAL A 149 -4.66 -16.21 -8.56
CA VAL A 149 -5.03 -15.85 -9.93
C VAL A 149 -4.41 -16.83 -10.91
N ALA A 150 -5.22 -17.49 -11.71
CA ALA A 150 -4.78 -18.52 -12.65
C ALA A 150 -3.74 -17.98 -13.65
N GLY A 151 -2.57 -18.63 -13.69
CA GLY A 151 -1.48 -18.27 -14.60
C GLY A 151 -0.92 -16.87 -14.42
N ALA A 152 -1.15 -16.21 -13.29
CA ALA A 152 -0.76 -14.82 -13.02
C ALA A 152 -1.24 -13.83 -14.13
N ALA A 153 -2.32 -14.15 -14.84
CA ALA A 153 -2.77 -13.36 -15.99
C ALA A 153 -3.51 -12.10 -15.54
N ALA A 154 -2.91 -10.94 -15.74
CA ALA A 154 -3.48 -9.62 -15.44
C ALA A 154 -4.51 -9.22 -16.51
N LYS A 155 -5.69 -9.83 -16.48
CA LYS A 155 -6.76 -9.62 -17.47
C LYS A 155 -8.13 -9.80 -16.82
N ASN A 156 -9.11 -8.99 -17.24
CA ASN A 156 -10.51 -9.13 -16.82
C ASN A 156 -11.06 -10.53 -17.09
N GLY A 157 -11.71 -11.11 -16.09
CA GLY A 157 -12.28 -12.45 -16.15
C GLY A 157 -11.25 -13.57 -16.01
N THR A 158 -10.01 -13.26 -15.59
CA THR A 158 -9.05 -14.32 -15.25
C THR A 158 -9.53 -15.05 -13.99
N ASN A 159 -9.65 -16.36 -14.11
CA ASN A 159 -10.18 -17.19 -13.05
C ASN A 159 -9.34 -17.12 -11.77
N VAL A 160 -10.03 -17.19 -10.64
CA VAL A 160 -9.41 -17.42 -9.34
C VAL A 160 -9.60 -18.90 -8.96
N GLN A 161 -8.51 -19.51 -8.53
CA GLN A 161 -8.42 -20.92 -8.20
C GLN A 161 -7.67 -21.11 -6.89
N GLN A 162 -7.63 -22.33 -6.39
CA GLN A 162 -6.66 -22.67 -5.35
C GLN A 162 -5.41 -23.33 -5.97
N TRP A 163 -4.23 -23.00 -5.44
CA TRP A 163 -2.96 -23.59 -5.86
C TRP A 163 -1.91 -23.57 -4.74
N GLY A 164 -0.84 -24.37 -4.89
CA GLY A 164 0.31 -24.29 -3.99
C GLY A 164 1.02 -22.94 -4.13
N SER A 165 1.49 -22.35 -3.02
CA SER A 165 2.33 -21.15 -3.07
C SER A 165 3.80 -21.54 -3.15
N ASP A 166 4.55 -20.85 -4.01
CA ASP A 166 6.03 -20.91 -4.04
C ASP A 166 6.66 -19.85 -3.11
N GLY A 167 5.83 -18.99 -2.48
CA GLY A 167 6.26 -17.93 -1.58
C GLY A 167 6.88 -16.71 -2.26
N ILE A 168 7.00 -16.72 -3.57
CA ILE A 168 7.69 -15.69 -4.36
C ILE A 168 6.75 -15.00 -5.34
N ALA A 169 5.85 -15.77 -5.96
CA ALA A 169 4.98 -15.26 -7.01
C ALA A 169 3.91 -14.30 -6.48
N VAL A 170 3.53 -13.35 -7.33
CA VAL A 170 2.54 -12.30 -7.00
C VAL A 170 1.09 -12.75 -7.14
N HIS A 171 0.84 -13.91 -7.75
CA HIS A 171 -0.50 -14.38 -8.10
C HIS A 171 -1.35 -14.84 -6.91
N ASP A 172 -0.73 -15.09 -5.76
CA ASP A 172 -1.38 -15.47 -4.50
C ASP A 172 -1.34 -14.36 -3.43
N ILE A 173 -0.91 -13.16 -3.80
CA ILE A 173 -0.86 -12.01 -2.90
C ILE A 173 -2.06 -11.11 -3.13
N TRP A 174 -2.75 -10.82 -2.03
CA TRP A 174 -3.96 -9.99 -2.00
C TRP A 174 -3.79 -8.86 -0.99
N LYS A 175 -4.04 -7.65 -1.44
CA LYS A 175 -3.99 -6.44 -0.63
C LYS A 175 -5.41 -6.06 -0.22
N LEU A 176 -5.62 -5.75 1.05
CA LEU A 176 -6.91 -5.33 1.58
C LEU A 176 -7.03 -3.81 1.55
N CYS A 177 -7.95 -3.31 0.75
CA CYS A 177 -8.27 -1.89 0.69
C CYS A 177 -9.71 -1.66 1.15
N SER A 178 -9.93 -0.71 2.04
CA SER A 178 -11.26 -0.45 2.62
C SER A 178 -12.27 -0.05 1.53
N ALA A 179 -13.43 -0.70 1.56
CA ALA A 179 -14.59 -0.37 0.73
C ALA A 179 -15.68 0.35 1.52
N GLY A 180 -15.39 0.70 2.79
CA GLY A 180 -16.36 1.27 3.73
C GLY A 180 -17.25 0.20 4.36
N GLU A 181 -17.92 0.56 5.46
CA GLU A 181 -18.91 -0.29 6.14
C GLU A 181 -18.42 -1.69 6.53
N GLY A 182 -17.10 -1.84 6.81
CA GLY A 182 -16.49 -3.14 7.15
C GLY A 182 -16.22 -4.06 5.96
N TYR A 183 -16.45 -3.59 4.74
CA TYR A 183 -16.11 -4.29 3.52
C TYR A 183 -14.72 -3.91 3.02
N TYR A 184 -14.13 -4.82 2.24
CA TYR A 184 -12.82 -4.66 1.61
C TYR A 184 -12.89 -5.01 0.13
N TYR A 185 -12.07 -4.34 -0.67
CA TYR A 185 -11.62 -4.83 -1.94
C TYR A 185 -10.36 -5.69 -1.71
N LEU A 186 -10.36 -6.90 -2.24
CA LEU A 186 -9.18 -7.77 -2.27
C LEU A 186 -8.44 -7.49 -3.56
N VAL A 187 -7.42 -6.63 -3.50
CA VAL A 187 -6.66 -6.18 -4.66
C VAL A 187 -5.57 -7.20 -4.96
N SER A 188 -5.57 -7.75 -6.17
CA SER A 188 -4.55 -8.69 -6.60
C SER A 188 -3.22 -7.99 -6.89
N ALA A 189 -2.12 -8.60 -6.47
CA ALA A 189 -0.78 -8.13 -6.81
C ALA A 189 -0.36 -8.42 -8.26
N VAL A 190 -1.17 -9.14 -9.06
CA VAL A 190 -0.86 -9.35 -10.48
C VAL A 190 -0.94 -8.05 -11.28
N GLY A 191 -0.15 -7.96 -12.34
CA GLY A 191 -0.05 -6.76 -13.16
C GLY A 191 0.65 -5.63 -12.42
N ASP A 192 -0.03 -4.52 -12.23
CA ASP A 192 0.50 -3.34 -11.54
C ASP A 192 0.15 -3.27 -10.04
N GLY A 193 -0.47 -4.31 -9.48
CA GLY A 193 -0.82 -4.39 -8.06
C GLY A 193 -1.89 -3.41 -7.59
N GLY A 194 -2.63 -2.77 -8.50
CA GLY A 194 -3.66 -1.78 -8.17
C GLY A 194 -4.84 -1.72 -9.14
N THR A 195 -4.79 -2.49 -10.22
CA THR A 195 -5.84 -2.45 -11.26
C THR A 195 -6.91 -3.52 -11.05
N TYR A 196 -6.53 -4.73 -10.63
CA TYR A 196 -7.43 -5.87 -10.56
C TYR A 196 -7.81 -6.22 -9.13
N VAL A 197 -9.10 -6.47 -8.92
CA VAL A 197 -9.65 -6.88 -7.62
C VAL A 197 -10.42 -8.19 -7.76
N LEU A 198 -10.58 -8.91 -6.66
CA LEU A 198 -11.45 -10.07 -6.58
C LEU A 198 -12.87 -9.65 -6.98
N ASP A 199 -13.55 -10.47 -7.78
CA ASP A 199 -14.85 -10.13 -8.37
C ASP A 199 -15.78 -11.35 -8.40
N VAL A 200 -17.03 -11.16 -8.02
CA VAL A 200 -18.09 -12.15 -8.26
C VAL A 200 -18.58 -11.98 -9.67
N ALA A 201 -18.25 -12.93 -10.53
CA ALA A 201 -18.45 -12.84 -11.98
C ALA A 201 -19.87 -12.49 -12.39
N GLY A 202 -19.98 -11.49 -13.27
CA GLY A 202 -21.26 -11.09 -13.85
C GLY A 202 -22.28 -10.53 -12.85
N LYS A 203 -21.84 -10.14 -11.64
CA LYS A 203 -22.70 -9.57 -10.57
C LYS A 203 -23.87 -10.47 -10.19
N LYS A 204 -23.65 -11.79 -10.12
CA LYS A 204 -24.69 -12.78 -9.80
C LYS A 204 -24.57 -13.23 -8.36
N ALA A 205 -25.66 -13.17 -7.59
CA ALA A 205 -25.71 -13.61 -6.20
C ALA A 205 -25.98 -15.14 -6.03
N ALA A 206 -26.08 -15.88 -7.13
CA ALA A 206 -26.43 -17.30 -7.10
C ALA A 206 -25.26 -18.19 -6.65
N ASN A 207 -25.57 -19.32 -6.00
CA ASN A 207 -24.62 -20.39 -5.71
C ASN A 207 -23.94 -20.88 -7.00
N GLY A 208 -22.63 -21.19 -6.92
CA GLY A 208 -21.84 -21.62 -8.07
C GLY A 208 -21.39 -20.48 -8.97
N THR A 209 -21.63 -19.21 -8.59
CA THR A 209 -21.10 -18.09 -9.35
C THR A 209 -19.59 -18.06 -9.19
N ASN A 210 -18.89 -18.01 -10.33
CA ASN A 210 -17.44 -17.98 -10.39
C ASN A 210 -16.85 -16.75 -9.69
N ILE A 211 -15.68 -16.93 -9.12
CA ILE A 211 -14.83 -15.83 -8.64
C ILE A 211 -13.71 -15.64 -9.64
N ASP A 212 -13.54 -14.42 -10.11
CA ASP A 212 -12.45 -14.02 -11.00
C ASP A 212 -11.76 -12.75 -10.51
N ILE A 213 -10.84 -12.22 -11.29
CA ILE A 213 -10.36 -10.85 -11.11
C ILE A 213 -10.91 -9.96 -12.20
N TYR A 214 -11.25 -8.74 -11.82
CA TYR A 214 -11.73 -7.73 -12.74
C TYR A 214 -11.17 -6.36 -12.41
N THR A 215 -11.06 -5.48 -13.41
CA THR A 215 -10.70 -4.08 -13.19
C THR A 215 -11.60 -3.48 -12.12
N TYR A 216 -10.99 -2.83 -11.15
CA TYR A 216 -11.72 -2.11 -10.10
C TYR A 216 -12.75 -1.14 -10.67
N ASN A 217 -13.98 -1.23 -10.21
CA ASN A 217 -15.09 -0.36 -10.62
C ASN A 217 -16.00 0.05 -9.46
N GLY A 218 -15.65 -0.34 -8.22
CA GLY A 218 -16.40 -0.01 -7.00
C GLY A 218 -17.74 -0.74 -6.85
N GLY A 219 -18.04 -1.72 -7.71
CA GLY A 219 -19.30 -2.46 -7.69
C GLY A 219 -19.45 -3.36 -6.46
N ASP A 220 -20.68 -3.68 -6.09
CA ASP A 220 -20.99 -4.52 -4.91
C ASP A 220 -20.49 -5.96 -5.05
N ASN A 221 -20.29 -6.42 -6.28
CA ASN A 221 -19.70 -7.72 -6.58
C ASN A 221 -18.16 -7.78 -6.34
N GLN A 222 -17.55 -6.64 -6.05
CA GLN A 222 -16.13 -6.51 -5.72
C GLN A 222 -15.89 -6.26 -4.22
N LYS A 223 -16.95 -6.17 -3.43
CA LYS A 223 -16.88 -5.89 -1.99
C LYS A 223 -17.04 -7.18 -1.19
N PHE A 224 -16.14 -7.40 -0.25
CA PHE A 224 -16.11 -8.59 0.59
C PHE A 224 -15.95 -8.21 2.06
N MET A 225 -16.65 -8.91 2.94
CA MET A 225 -16.50 -8.79 4.38
C MET A 225 -15.72 -9.99 4.91
N LEU A 226 -14.69 -9.73 5.70
CA LEU A 226 -13.89 -10.76 6.35
C LEU A 226 -14.44 -10.99 7.75
N THR A 227 -15.02 -12.16 7.98
CA THR A 227 -15.62 -12.51 9.27
C THR A 227 -14.78 -13.58 9.96
N LYS A 228 -14.24 -13.27 11.13
CA LYS A 228 -13.37 -14.17 11.90
C LYS A 228 -14.18 -15.28 12.57
N ASN A 229 -13.72 -16.50 12.44
CA ASN A 229 -14.28 -17.66 13.12
C ASN A 229 -13.59 -17.87 14.48
N GLY A 230 -14.20 -18.69 15.35
CA GLY A 230 -13.66 -18.99 16.67
C GLY A 230 -12.31 -19.73 16.66
N ASP A 231 -11.92 -20.36 15.56
CA ASP A 231 -10.64 -21.05 15.36
C ASP A 231 -9.54 -20.11 14.79
N GLY A 232 -9.86 -18.84 14.57
CA GLY A 232 -8.95 -17.84 14.02
C GLY A 232 -8.93 -17.78 12.49
N SER A 233 -9.65 -18.66 11.79
CA SER A 233 -9.87 -18.58 10.34
C SER A 233 -10.93 -17.51 10.00
N TYR A 234 -11.10 -17.24 8.71
CA TYR A 234 -12.04 -16.22 8.21
C TYR A 234 -12.98 -16.77 7.16
N GLN A 235 -14.20 -16.28 7.14
CA GLN A 235 -15.10 -16.37 6.00
C GLN A 235 -14.98 -15.08 5.19
N ILE A 236 -14.86 -15.21 3.87
CA ILE A 236 -14.86 -14.09 2.92
C ILE A 236 -16.28 -13.97 2.36
N ARG A 237 -17.10 -13.10 2.97
CA ARG A 237 -18.52 -12.93 2.63
C ARG A 237 -18.70 -11.96 1.49
N THR A 238 -19.52 -12.31 0.50
CA THR A 238 -19.77 -11.48 -0.67
C THR A 238 -20.87 -10.43 -0.39
N HIS A 239 -20.61 -9.16 -0.67
CA HIS A 239 -21.59 -8.08 -0.52
C HIS A 239 -22.81 -8.28 -1.44
N ILE A 240 -22.58 -8.72 -2.68
CA ILE A 240 -23.63 -8.92 -3.68
C ILE A 240 -24.72 -9.90 -3.23
N SER A 241 -24.39 -10.80 -2.29
CA SER A 241 -25.35 -11.73 -1.67
C SER A 241 -25.95 -11.20 -0.36
N ASN A 242 -25.71 -9.93 0.00
CA ASN A 242 -26.02 -9.36 1.32
C ASN A 242 -25.35 -10.16 2.47
N GLY A 243 -24.14 -10.69 2.25
CA GLY A 243 -23.40 -11.48 3.24
C GLY A 243 -23.91 -12.92 3.44
N ASN A 244 -24.88 -13.38 2.66
CA ASN A 244 -25.44 -14.74 2.78
C ASN A 244 -24.56 -15.82 2.13
N SER A 245 -23.68 -15.42 1.22
CA SER A 245 -22.74 -16.32 0.54
C SER A 245 -21.29 -15.92 0.86
N VAL A 246 -20.42 -16.90 0.69
CA VAL A 246 -18.97 -16.80 0.94
C VAL A 246 -18.18 -17.29 -0.26
N VAL A 247 -16.94 -16.90 -0.34
CA VAL A 247 -15.95 -17.43 -1.26
C VAL A 247 -15.54 -18.83 -0.78
N GLU A 248 -15.67 -19.85 -1.63
CA GLU A 248 -15.32 -21.23 -1.30
C GLU A 248 -14.56 -21.91 -2.43
N VAL A 249 -13.90 -23.02 -2.09
CA VAL A 249 -13.35 -23.95 -3.07
C VAL A 249 -14.45 -24.90 -3.51
N GLU A 250 -14.71 -24.95 -4.81
CA GLU A 250 -15.74 -25.78 -5.43
C GLU A 250 -15.59 -27.26 -5.05
N ASN A 251 -16.74 -27.88 -4.67
CA ASN A 251 -16.84 -29.29 -4.26
C ASN A 251 -15.90 -29.69 -3.11
N ALA A 252 -15.47 -28.74 -2.26
CA ALA A 252 -14.48 -28.98 -1.21
C ALA A 252 -13.20 -29.70 -1.71
N SER A 253 -12.82 -29.46 -2.96
CA SER A 253 -11.66 -30.07 -3.60
C SER A 253 -10.38 -29.76 -2.83
N GLN A 254 -9.45 -30.72 -2.82
CA GLN A 254 -8.10 -30.56 -2.24
C GLN A 254 -7.01 -30.52 -3.32
N THR A 255 -7.40 -30.45 -4.58
CA THR A 255 -6.43 -30.47 -5.69
C THR A 255 -6.06 -29.07 -6.15
N SER A 256 -4.81 -28.88 -6.55
CA SER A 256 -4.36 -27.67 -7.22
C SER A 256 -5.14 -27.45 -8.52
N GLY A 257 -5.52 -26.21 -8.80
CA GLY A 257 -6.32 -25.83 -9.95
C GLY A 257 -7.83 -25.95 -9.75
N ALA A 258 -8.28 -26.38 -8.56
CA ALA A 258 -9.71 -26.39 -8.29
C ALA A 258 -10.26 -24.97 -8.26
N ASN A 259 -11.45 -24.83 -8.82
CA ASN A 259 -12.13 -23.55 -8.97
C ASN A 259 -12.52 -22.93 -7.62
N VAL A 260 -12.59 -21.62 -7.58
CA VAL A 260 -13.13 -20.85 -6.48
C VAL A 260 -14.42 -20.18 -6.94
N GLN A 261 -15.45 -20.31 -6.12
CA GLN A 261 -16.80 -19.85 -6.42
C GLN A 261 -17.44 -19.16 -5.21
N GLN A 262 -18.57 -18.52 -5.42
CA GLN A 262 -19.48 -18.08 -4.38
C GLN A 262 -20.48 -19.18 -4.05
N TRP A 263 -20.73 -19.43 -2.77
CA TRP A 263 -21.74 -20.38 -2.30
C TRP A 263 -22.36 -19.92 -0.97
N GLU A 264 -23.60 -20.32 -0.70
CA GLU A 264 -24.24 -20.06 0.59
C GLU A 264 -23.44 -20.66 1.76
N VAL A 265 -23.51 -19.99 2.91
CA VAL A 265 -22.82 -20.44 4.12
C VAL A 265 -23.35 -21.78 4.58
N ASN A 266 -22.52 -22.81 4.64
CA ASN A 266 -22.88 -24.16 5.08
C ASN A 266 -21.98 -24.72 6.18
N GLY A 267 -20.97 -23.96 6.64
CA GLY A 267 -20.06 -24.34 7.70
C GLY A 267 -18.94 -25.31 7.28
N ALA A 268 -18.78 -25.59 5.99
CA ALA A 268 -17.72 -26.47 5.50
C ALA A 268 -16.34 -25.76 5.55
N ASN A 269 -15.28 -26.54 5.81
CA ASN A 269 -13.91 -26.00 5.88
C ASN A 269 -13.42 -25.38 4.56
N CYS A 270 -13.98 -25.78 3.41
CA CYS A 270 -13.67 -25.18 2.11
C CYS A 270 -14.13 -23.71 1.99
N GLN A 271 -14.98 -23.26 2.92
CA GLN A 271 -15.45 -21.87 3.05
C GLN A 271 -14.60 -21.02 4.00
N ASN A 272 -13.61 -21.63 4.65
CA ASN A 272 -12.79 -20.98 5.67
C ASN A 272 -11.36 -20.77 5.17
N TRP A 273 -10.80 -19.62 5.50
CA TRP A 273 -9.52 -19.14 5.00
C TRP A 273 -8.64 -18.62 6.12
N ILE A 274 -7.34 -18.86 6.04
CA ILE A 274 -6.32 -18.29 6.91
C ILE A 274 -5.64 -17.16 6.18
N LEU A 275 -5.59 -15.98 6.79
CA LEU A 275 -4.87 -14.82 6.27
C LEU A 275 -3.45 -14.85 6.82
N GLU A 276 -2.47 -15.11 5.96
CA GLU A 276 -1.05 -15.12 6.29
C GLU A 276 -0.42 -13.80 5.86
N PRO A 277 0.01 -12.92 6.79
CA PRO A 277 0.60 -11.63 6.44
C PRO A 277 1.81 -11.81 5.52
N THR A 278 1.92 -10.94 4.52
CA THR A 278 3.04 -10.89 3.60
C THR A 278 3.36 -9.45 3.23
N THR A 279 4.41 -9.24 2.45
CA THR A 279 4.78 -7.91 1.97
C THR A 279 4.14 -7.64 0.61
N ASP A 280 3.57 -6.45 0.42
CA ASP A 280 3.18 -5.97 -0.92
C ASP A 280 4.45 -5.89 -1.80
N PRO A 281 4.50 -6.58 -2.93
CA PRO A 281 5.67 -6.58 -3.80
C PRO A 281 5.93 -5.22 -4.45
N GLY A 282 5.00 -4.26 -4.32
CA GLY A 282 5.04 -2.98 -5.01
C GLY A 282 4.76 -3.12 -6.50
N CYS A 283 4.84 -2.02 -7.21
CA CYS A 283 4.63 -1.98 -8.66
C CYS A 283 5.88 -1.51 -9.41
N SER A 284 6.00 -1.95 -10.66
CA SER A 284 7.05 -1.49 -11.56
C SER A 284 6.76 -0.08 -12.05
N MET A 285 7.76 0.81 -11.94
CA MET A 285 7.71 2.18 -12.43
C MET A 285 8.58 2.35 -13.67
N ASN A 286 8.15 3.21 -14.58
CA ASN A 286 8.94 3.52 -15.77
C ASN A 286 10.17 4.37 -15.38
N THR A 287 11.37 3.92 -15.71
CA THR A 287 12.63 4.63 -15.41
C THR A 287 13.07 5.59 -16.51
N ASP A 288 12.39 5.61 -17.65
CA ASP A 288 12.77 6.39 -18.84
C ASP A 288 12.01 7.72 -18.96
N VAL A 289 11.32 8.12 -17.90
CA VAL A 289 10.50 9.34 -17.86
C VAL A 289 10.88 10.21 -16.66
N ILE A 290 10.54 11.49 -16.77
CA ILE A 290 10.63 12.45 -15.68
C ILE A 290 9.27 12.50 -14.98
N TYR A 291 9.26 12.41 -13.68
CA TYR A 291 8.06 12.44 -12.85
C TYR A 291 7.88 13.80 -12.18
N THR A 292 6.64 14.22 -12.05
CA THR A 292 6.17 15.19 -11.05
C THR A 292 5.17 14.44 -10.16
N PHE A 293 5.40 14.45 -8.84
CA PHE A 293 4.53 13.81 -7.85
C PHE A 293 3.59 14.86 -7.27
N GLU A 294 2.30 14.77 -7.59
CA GLU A 294 1.25 15.66 -7.09
C GLU A 294 0.49 14.99 -5.95
N ASN A 295 0.43 15.64 -4.80
CA ASN A 295 -0.30 15.09 -3.65
C ASN A 295 -1.81 15.10 -3.90
N ALA A 296 -2.46 13.95 -3.72
CA ALA A 296 -3.90 13.81 -4.02
C ALA A 296 -4.80 14.60 -3.04
N GLY A 297 -4.29 14.92 -1.84
CA GLY A 297 -5.02 15.69 -0.83
C GLY A 297 -4.98 17.20 -1.06
N SER A 298 -3.85 17.73 -1.52
CA SER A 298 -3.63 19.16 -1.67
C SER A 298 -3.63 19.66 -3.13
N GLY A 299 -3.32 18.77 -4.09
CA GLY A 299 -3.06 19.16 -5.48
C GLY A 299 -1.72 19.88 -5.68
N LEU A 300 -0.88 19.95 -4.64
CA LEU A 300 0.46 20.54 -4.72
C LEU A 300 1.49 19.46 -5.05
N VAL A 301 2.66 19.88 -5.52
CA VAL A 301 3.68 18.93 -5.98
C VAL A 301 4.86 18.83 -5.02
N MET A 302 5.50 17.68 -4.99
CA MET A 302 6.73 17.43 -4.22
C MET A 302 7.86 18.33 -4.74
N ASP A 303 8.45 19.11 -3.85
CA ASP A 303 9.33 20.24 -4.16
C ASP A 303 10.56 20.24 -3.25
N ILE A 304 11.73 20.51 -3.82
CA ILE A 304 12.95 20.74 -3.06
C ILE A 304 12.99 22.21 -2.63
N THR A 305 13.00 22.46 -1.33
CA THR A 305 12.94 23.81 -0.75
C THR A 305 13.96 24.75 -1.41
N ASP A 306 13.48 25.87 -1.96
CA ASP A 306 14.27 26.89 -2.66
C ASP A 306 15.11 26.36 -3.84
N GLY A 307 14.86 25.14 -4.30
CA GLY A 307 15.67 24.47 -5.33
C GLY A 307 17.15 24.29 -4.91
N LYS A 308 17.43 24.26 -3.62
CA LYS A 308 18.81 24.20 -3.10
C LYS A 308 19.36 22.76 -3.16
N MET A 309 20.42 22.53 -3.93
CA MET A 309 21.06 21.23 -4.11
C MET A 309 22.20 21.06 -3.08
N THR A 310 21.86 20.80 -1.83
CA THR A 310 22.82 20.47 -0.74
C THR A 310 22.24 19.38 0.15
N ASP A 311 23.11 18.61 0.80
CA ASP A 311 22.68 17.59 1.75
C ASP A 311 21.75 18.15 2.83
N ASN A 312 20.73 17.37 3.14
CA ASN A 312 19.67 17.68 4.11
C ASN A 312 18.80 18.90 3.75
N THR A 313 18.78 19.31 2.46
CA THR A 313 17.77 20.26 2.02
C THR A 313 16.40 19.61 2.10
N ASN A 314 15.49 20.28 2.79
CA ASN A 314 14.15 19.78 3.06
C ASN A 314 13.35 19.56 1.78
N VAL A 315 12.47 18.58 1.79
CA VAL A 315 11.45 18.35 0.77
C VAL A 315 10.10 18.77 1.35
N GLN A 316 9.39 19.56 0.59
CA GLN A 316 8.10 20.17 0.92
C GLN A 316 7.09 19.91 -0.20
N GLN A 317 5.86 20.33 -0.03
CA GLN A 317 4.95 20.51 -1.15
C GLN A 317 4.87 21.98 -1.56
N TRP A 318 4.70 22.24 -2.85
CA TRP A 318 4.56 23.59 -3.40
C TRP A 318 3.67 23.61 -4.63
N SER A 319 3.10 24.77 -4.96
CA SER A 319 2.38 24.98 -6.23
C SER A 319 3.27 24.63 -7.41
N SER A 320 2.72 23.91 -8.39
CA SER A 320 3.46 23.52 -9.59
C SER A 320 3.94 24.76 -10.36
N ASN A 321 5.25 24.88 -10.57
CA ASN A 321 5.89 25.99 -11.26
C ASN A 321 6.72 25.53 -12.48
N GLY A 322 6.78 24.20 -12.73
CA GLY A 322 7.50 23.61 -13.86
C GLY A 322 9.02 23.56 -13.71
N LEU A 323 9.57 24.03 -12.59
CA LEU A 323 11.02 24.01 -12.36
C LEU A 323 11.54 22.60 -12.07
N ASN A 324 12.84 22.39 -12.27
CA ASN A 324 13.46 21.09 -12.08
C ASN A 324 13.55 20.64 -10.62
N CYS A 325 13.41 21.55 -9.64
CA CYS A 325 13.30 21.22 -8.21
C CYS A 325 12.01 20.44 -7.87
N GLN A 326 11.03 20.40 -8.79
CA GLN A 326 9.77 19.66 -8.68
C GLN A 326 9.75 18.41 -9.58
N LYS A 327 10.85 18.10 -10.23
CA LYS A 327 10.96 17.01 -11.20
C LYS A 327 11.93 15.95 -10.71
N TRP A 328 11.54 14.71 -10.91
CA TRP A 328 12.22 13.54 -10.36
C TRP A 328 12.43 12.47 -11.42
N THR A 329 13.53 11.75 -11.34
CA THR A 329 13.78 10.56 -12.15
C THR A 329 13.90 9.35 -11.24
N LEU A 330 13.48 8.19 -11.74
CA LEU A 330 13.56 6.95 -11.00
C LEU A 330 14.72 6.10 -11.53
N ARG A 331 15.44 5.46 -10.61
CA ARG A 331 16.45 4.47 -10.95
C ARG A 331 16.19 3.21 -10.13
N ALA A 332 15.96 2.09 -10.80
CA ALA A 332 15.68 0.81 -10.15
C ALA A 332 16.88 0.29 -9.35
N PHE A 333 16.60 -0.34 -8.22
CA PHE A 333 17.56 -1.04 -7.38
C PHE A 333 17.18 -2.52 -7.27
N GLY A 334 18.00 -3.40 -7.82
CA GLY A 334 17.77 -4.85 -7.76
C GLY A 334 16.45 -5.26 -8.43
N SER A 335 15.92 -6.41 -8.03
CA SER A 335 14.68 -7.00 -8.57
C SER A 335 13.42 -6.76 -7.71
N GLY A 336 13.52 -5.98 -6.62
CA GLY A 336 12.46 -5.86 -5.60
C GLY A 336 11.53 -4.66 -5.75
N ASN A 337 11.42 -4.07 -6.95
CA ASN A 337 10.66 -2.85 -7.17
C ASN A 337 11.03 -1.68 -6.25
N TYR A 338 12.31 -1.61 -5.84
CA TYR A 338 12.87 -0.46 -5.15
C TYR A 338 13.48 0.52 -6.14
N TYR A 339 13.38 1.80 -5.80
CA TYR A 339 13.86 2.90 -6.63
C TYR A 339 14.58 3.94 -5.79
N TRP A 340 15.63 4.53 -6.36
CA TRP A 340 16.10 5.85 -5.97
C TRP A 340 15.25 6.88 -6.71
N ILE A 341 14.73 7.85 -5.95
CA ILE A 341 14.01 9.02 -6.49
C ILE A 341 15.02 10.15 -6.56
N ARG A 342 15.55 10.41 -7.77
CA ARG A 342 16.65 11.36 -7.98
C ARG A 342 16.12 12.68 -8.52
N SER A 343 16.72 13.79 -8.07
CA SER A 343 16.36 15.12 -8.56
C SER A 343 16.71 15.27 -10.06
N GLN A 344 15.79 15.85 -10.82
CA GLN A 344 16.05 16.23 -12.21
C GLN A 344 16.93 17.49 -12.30
N GLN A 345 16.94 18.33 -11.27
CA GLN A 345 17.77 19.53 -11.23
C GLN A 345 19.26 19.18 -11.11
N ASP A 346 19.60 18.23 -10.27
CA ASP A 346 20.95 17.66 -10.14
C ASP A 346 20.84 16.18 -9.74
N SER A 347 21.15 15.31 -10.66
CA SER A 347 21.04 13.86 -10.46
C SER A 347 22.08 13.27 -9.48
N HIS A 348 22.99 14.07 -8.92
CA HIS A 348 23.84 13.66 -7.82
C HIS A 348 23.09 13.63 -6.48
N TYR A 349 21.87 14.19 -6.41
CA TYR A 349 21.02 14.18 -5.22
C TYR A 349 19.82 13.27 -5.39
N ALA A 350 19.50 12.54 -4.35
CA ALA A 350 18.33 11.68 -4.25
C ALA A 350 17.52 12.00 -3.00
N LEU A 351 16.22 11.70 -3.07
CA LEU A 351 15.33 11.73 -1.92
C LEU A 351 15.85 10.76 -0.85
N LYS A 352 15.73 11.14 0.41
CA LYS A 352 16.15 10.38 1.58
C LYS A 352 15.09 10.52 2.67
N ALA A 353 14.73 9.42 3.30
CA ALA A 353 13.88 9.42 4.50
C ALA A 353 14.77 9.37 5.76
N GLU A 354 14.50 10.24 6.72
CA GLU A 354 15.23 10.33 7.98
C GLU A 354 14.51 9.55 9.08
N GLY A 355 15.24 8.68 9.75
CA GLY A 355 14.67 7.83 10.79
C GLY A 355 13.84 6.67 10.25
N SER A 356 13.19 5.93 11.16
CA SER A 356 12.45 4.71 10.82
C SER A 356 11.00 4.70 11.33
N LYS A 357 10.50 5.85 11.78
CA LYS A 357 9.19 5.98 12.45
C LYS A 357 8.41 7.17 11.90
N ASN A 358 7.15 7.27 12.34
CA ASN A 358 6.27 8.40 12.07
C ASN A 358 6.95 9.74 12.34
N GLY A 359 6.75 10.70 11.44
CA GLY A 359 7.35 12.03 11.50
C GLY A 359 8.79 12.11 11.03
N GLY A 360 9.37 11.00 10.53
CA GLY A 360 10.70 11.03 9.91
C GLY A 360 10.69 11.94 8.68
N ASN A 361 11.58 12.93 8.67
CA ASN A 361 11.63 13.95 7.62
C ASN A 361 12.06 13.38 6.26
N LEU A 362 11.59 13.96 5.17
CA LEU A 362 12.15 13.74 3.85
C LEU A 362 13.00 14.93 3.43
N ALA A 363 14.22 14.62 3.01
CA ALA A 363 15.19 15.58 2.52
C ALA A 363 15.91 15.02 1.29
N ILE A 364 16.68 15.83 0.59
CA ILE A 364 17.63 15.33 -0.41
C ILE A 364 19.01 15.16 0.21
N ALA A 365 19.74 14.17 -0.27
CA ALA A 365 21.15 13.97 0.07
C ALA A 365 21.93 13.49 -1.15
N ALA A 366 23.25 13.62 -1.10
CA ALA A 366 24.14 13.06 -2.12
C ALA A 366 23.78 11.58 -2.33
N TRP A 367 23.52 11.21 -3.57
CA TRP A 367 23.12 9.85 -3.91
C TRP A 367 24.19 8.84 -3.57
N SER A 368 23.81 7.76 -2.94
CA SER A 368 24.67 6.64 -2.59
C SER A 368 23.97 5.30 -2.80
N ASN A 369 24.60 4.39 -3.52
CA ASN A 369 24.09 3.03 -3.69
C ASN A 369 24.25 2.15 -2.43
N LYS A 370 24.84 2.69 -1.36
CA LYS A 370 25.01 2.04 -0.06
C LYS A 370 24.05 2.57 1.01
N ASP A 371 23.33 3.64 0.72
CA ASP A 371 22.39 4.25 1.67
C ASP A 371 20.97 3.75 1.40
N SER A 372 20.54 2.76 2.18
CA SER A 372 19.21 2.17 2.09
C SER A 372 18.09 3.15 2.47
N THR A 373 18.40 4.26 3.15
CA THR A 373 17.41 5.31 3.48
C THR A 373 16.98 6.12 2.25
N GLN A 374 17.70 5.98 1.13
CA GLN A 374 17.37 6.57 -0.15
C GLN A 374 16.54 5.64 -1.06
N LEU A 375 16.14 4.47 -0.57
CA LEU A 375 15.34 3.51 -1.31
C LEU A 375 13.85 3.68 -1.00
N PHE A 376 13.06 3.65 -2.05
CA PHE A 376 11.60 3.78 -2.00
C PHE A 376 10.94 2.70 -2.85
N ARG A 377 9.73 2.29 -2.46
CA ARG A 377 8.89 1.37 -3.22
C ARG A 377 7.56 2.04 -3.52
N PHE A 378 7.00 1.78 -4.68
CA PHE A 378 5.70 2.30 -5.05
C PHE A 378 4.64 1.19 -4.97
N THR A 379 3.48 1.51 -4.44
CA THR A 379 2.30 0.67 -4.53
C THR A 379 1.16 1.46 -5.16
N LYS A 380 0.49 0.87 -6.13
CA LYS A 380 -0.60 1.53 -6.83
C LYS A 380 -1.89 1.41 -6.04
N ASN A 381 -2.61 2.51 -5.91
CA ASN A 381 -3.91 2.60 -5.28
C ASN A 381 -5.04 2.39 -6.30
N LEU A 382 -6.24 2.05 -5.82
CA LEU A 382 -7.41 1.83 -6.66
C LEU A 382 -7.89 3.08 -7.42
N ASP A 383 -7.56 4.27 -6.92
CA ASP A 383 -7.85 5.55 -7.57
C ASP A 383 -6.81 5.95 -8.65
N GLY A 384 -5.84 5.08 -8.91
CA GLY A 384 -4.76 5.28 -9.86
C GLY A 384 -3.58 6.08 -9.33
N SER A 385 -3.65 6.60 -8.11
CA SER A 385 -2.51 7.23 -7.43
C SER A 385 -1.52 6.19 -6.93
N TYR A 386 -0.41 6.65 -6.37
CA TYR A 386 0.61 5.82 -5.75
C TYR A 386 0.80 6.19 -4.29
N SER A 387 0.95 5.19 -3.43
CA SER A 387 1.59 5.35 -2.14
C SER A 387 3.07 5.00 -2.27
N ILE A 388 3.94 5.78 -1.64
CA ILE A 388 5.39 5.64 -1.74
C ILE A 388 5.91 5.17 -0.38
N LEU A 389 6.39 3.93 -0.31
CA LEU A 389 6.93 3.34 0.91
C LEU A 389 8.39 3.74 1.09
N THR A 390 8.79 3.98 2.33
CA THR A 390 10.19 4.29 2.67
C THR A 390 10.88 3.02 3.17
N HIS A 391 11.99 2.64 2.54
CA HIS A 391 12.78 1.50 3.02
C HIS A 391 13.46 1.78 4.37
N ALA A 392 13.69 3.04 4.69
CA ALA A 392 14.18 3.47 6.02
C ALA A 392 13.30 3.01 7.18
N SER A 393 11.99 2.88 6.96
CA SER A 393 11.02 2.37 7.94
C SER A 393 10.86 0.84 7.92
N GLY A 394 11.58 0.13 7.06
CA GLY A 394 11.34 -1.28 6.77
C GLY A 394 10.04 -1.51 5.99
N ASP A 395 9.70 -0.59 5.09
CA ASP A 395 8.48 -0.55 4.29
C ASP A 395 7.17 -0.47 5.10
N SER A 396 7.24 0.11 6.30
CA SER A 396 6.09 0.28 7.19
C SER A 396 5.48 1.68 7.17
N CYS A 397 6.14 2.67 6.55
CA CYS A 397 5.65 4.03 6.42
C CYS A 397 5.50 4.46 4.96
N TYR A 398 4.53 5.34 4.73
CA TYR A 398 4.30 6.02 3.47
C TYR A 398 4.83 7.45 3.52
N VAL A 399 5.28 7.95 2.36
CA VAL A 399 5.58 9.36 2.15
C VAL A 399 4.27 10.15 2.18
N GLU A 400 4.19 11.16 3.04
CA GLU A 400 2.99 11.98 3.20
C GLU A 400 3.31 13.47 3.33
N VAL A 401 2.28 14.29 3.13
CA VAL A 401 2.30 15.70 3.55
C VAL A 401 1.88 15.79 5.01
N ALA A 402 2.73 16.37 5.84
CA ALA A 402 2.50 16.53 7.28
C ALA A 402 1.14 17.20 7.56
N ASP A 403 0.44 16.67 8.58
CA ASP A 403 -0.85 17.17 9.07
C ASP A 403 -1.95 17.28 7.99
N ALA A 404 -1.81 16.54 6.88
CA ALA A 404 -2.67 16.65 5.70
C ALA A 404 -2.84 18.12 5.23
N SER A 405 -1.81 18.94 5.39
CA SER A 405 -1.80 20.36 5.05
C SER A 405 -2.05 20.57 3.56
N THR A 406 -2.76 21.63 3.20
CA THR A 406 -2.97 22.07 1.82
C THR A 406 -2.18 23.34 1.48
N ALA A 407 -1.30 23.78 2.38
CA ALA A 407 -0.51 25.00 2.21
C ALA A 407 0.81 24.73 1.46
N ASN A 408 1.25 25.73 0.68
CA ASN A 408 2.62 25.77 0.17
C ASN A 408 3.63 25.75 1.33
N GLY A 409 4.74 25.01 1.16
CA GLY A 409 5.79 24.92 2.15
C GLY A 409 5.50 23.89 3.26
N ALA A 410 4.36 23.18 3.20
CA ALA A 410 4.12 22.12 4.15
C ALA A 410 5.12 20.97 3.96
N ASN A 411 5.59 20.43 5.08
CA ASN A 411 6.63 19.43 5.11
C ASN A 411 6.19 18.11 4.49
N VAL A 412 7.11 17.41 3.83
CA VAL A 412 6.95 16.02 3.40
C VAL A 412 7.71 15.13 4.36
N GLN A 413 7.03 14.13 4.91
CA GLN A 413 7.54 13.23 5.92
C GLN A 413 7.12 11.79 5.63
N GLN A 414 7.57 10.84 6.45
CA GLN A 414 7.06 9.48 6.45
C GLN A 414 6.11 9.24 7.62
N TRP A 415 5.04 8.47 7.37
CA TRP A 415 4.04 8.11 8.39
C TRP A 415 3.43 6.75 8.11
N GLU A 416 2.96 6.05 9.15
CA GLU A 416 2.25 4.78 8.98
C GLU A 416 1.05 4.91 8.03
N PRO A 417 0.64 3.84 7.34
CA PRO A 417 -0.49 3.86 6.41
C PRO A 417 -1.79 4.26 7.11
N THR A 418 -2.43 5.34 6.66
CA THR A 418 -3.71 5.82 7.17
C THR A 418 -4.83 5.79 6.14
N GLY A 419 -4.50 5.49 4.85
CA GLY A 419 -5.42 5.60 3.73
C GLY A 419 -5.79 7.04 3.34
N SER A 420 -5.25 8.03 4.04
CA SER A 420 -5.51 9.45 3.79
C SER A 420 -4.99 9.89 2.43
N SER A 421 -5.66 10.87 1.80
CA SER A 421 -5.23 11.45 0.53
C SER A 421 -3.86 12.15 0.61
N CYS A 422 -3.43 12.60 1.80
CA CYS A 422 -2.10 13.18 1.99
C CYS A 422 -0.96 12.17 1.80
N GLN A 423 -1.25 10.85 1.83
CA GLN A 423 -0.31 9.75 1.58
C GLN A 423 -0.36 9.23 0.14
N LYS A 424 -1.16 9.85 -0.71
CA LYS A 424 -1.37 9.43 -2.10
C LYS A 424 -0.80 10.46 -3.05
N TRP A 425 -0.11 9.97 -4.09
CA TRP A 425 0.60 10.79 -5.05
C TRP A 425 0.18 10.46 -6.47
N GLN A 426 -0.38 11.44 -7.18
CA GLN A 426 -0.60 11.32 -8.61
C GLN A 426 0.72 11.58 -9.35
N THR A 427 0.95 10.86 -10.43
CA THR A 427 2.16 11.04 -11.24
C THR A 427 1.83 11.71 -12.56
N LYS A 428 2.57 12.77 -12.88
CA LYS A 428 2.63 13.35 -14.24
C LYS A 428 3.99 13.01 -14.80
N THR A 429 4.04 12.59 -16.05
CA THR A 429 5.29 12.18 -16.70
C THR A 429 5.60 13.02 -17.92
N GLU A 430 6.89 13.34 -18.09
CA GLU A 430 7.45 13.95 -19.30
C GLU A 430 8.46 12.96 -19.89
N THR A 431 8.43 12.79 -21.21
CA THR A 431 9.44 11.95 -21.89
C THR A 431 10.80 12.62 -21.77
N THR A 432 11.83 11.86 -21.43
CA THR A 432 13.21 12.34 -21.52
C THR A 432 13.55 12.53 -23.00
N THR A 433 13.36 13.75 -23.51
CA THR A 433 13.84 14.08 -24.86
C THR A 433 15.37 14.16 -24.77
N VAL A 434 16.06 13.13 -25.23
CA VAL A 434 17.50 13.23 -25.47
C VAL A 434 17.67 14.20 -26.64
N THR A 435 17.80 15.47 -26.31
CA THR A 435 18.23 16.46 -27.33
C THR A 435 19.69 16.17 -27.61
N THR A 436 19.95 15.33 -28.56
CA THR A 436 21.27 15.23 -29.15
C THR A 436 21.52 16.58 -29.80
N LYS A 437 22.29 17.43 -29.10
CA LYS A 437 22.74 18.69 -29.67
C LYS A 437 23.69 18.34 -30.80
N VAL A 438 23.12 18.19 -32.01
CA VAL A 438 23.94 18.13 -33.20
C VAL A 438 24.55 19.51 -33.37
N THR A 439 25.78 19.66 -32.90
CA THR A 439 26.57 20.86 -33.15
C THR A 439 26.92 20.81 -34.65
N THR A 440 26.06 21.39 -35.47
CA THR A 440 26.41 21.63 -36.88
C THR A 440 27.47 22.73 -36.90
N THR A 441 28.72 22.34 -37.00
CA THR A 441 29.81 23.27 -37.26
C THR A 441 29.61 23.76 -38.70
N VAL A 442 29.02 24.93 -38.85
CA VAL A 442 28.98 25.62 -40.15
C VAL A 442 30.37 26.13 -40.41
N THR A 443 31.14 25.39 -41.21
CA THR A 443 32.40 25.88 -41.76
C THR A 443 32.06 26.85 -42.87
N THR A 444 32.14 28.14 -42.60
CA THR A 444 32.00 29.21 -43.62
C THR A 444 33.28 29.20 -44.44
N THR A 445 33.23 28.56 -45.62
CA THR A 445 34.32 28.62 -46.59
C THR A 445 34.22 29.94 -47.34
N THR A 446 35.09 30.87 -47.03
CA THR A 446 35.25 32.11 -47.79
C THR A 446 35.97 31.77 -49.08
N THR A 447 35.25 31.84 -50.21
CA THR A 447 35.81 31.60 -51.54
C THR A 447 36.51 32.88 -52.00
N THR A 448 37.82 32.91 -51.93
CA THR A 448 38.63 33.93 -52.64
C THR A 448 38.94 33.36 -54.03
N LYS A 449 38.48 34.04 -55.04
CA LYS A 449 38.68 33.72 -56.45
C LYS A 449 40.10 34.12 -56.85
N ALA A 450 40.94 33.15 -57.22
CA ALA A 450 42.19 33.43 -57.96
C ALA A 450 42.28 32.46 -59.13
N THR A 451 42.68 33.06 -60.24
CA THR A 451 42.68 32.57 -61.64
C THR A 451 43.91 31.73 -61.92
N THR A 452 43.71 30.68 -62.79
CA THR A 452 44.64 29.99 -63.69
C THR A 452 45.91 29.31 -63.14
N ASN A 453 46.06 28.01 -63.32
CA ASN A 453 46.75 27.33 -64.38
C ASN A 453 46.71 25.80 -64.25
N THR A 454 46.58 25.18 -65.45
CA THR A 454 46.52 23.76 -65.71
C THR A 454 47.78 23.02 -65.36
N THR A 455 47.71 21.91 -64.62
CA THR A 455 48.61 20.77 -64.74
C THR A 455 47.92 19.50 -64.22
N THR A 456 47.88 18.51 -65.06
CA THR A 456 47.30 17.16 -64.90
C THR A 456 48.18 16.38 -63.90
N ALA A 457 47.64 15.91 -62.83
CA ALA A 457 48.25 14.87 -61.99
C ALA A 457 47.15 13.95 -61.42
N ALA A 458 47.45 12.66 -61.50
CA ALA A 458 46.55 11.55 -61.21
C ALA A 458 45.95 11.59 -59.78
N ALA A 459 44.66 11.33 -59.72
CA ALA A 459 43.95 11.18 -58.46
C ALA A 459 44.26 9.82 -57.84
N THR A 460 44.93 9.83 -56.69
CA THR A 460 44.98 8.70 -55.78
C THR A 460 43.82 8.86 -54.79
N SER A 461 42.82 8.02 -54.94
CA SER A 461 41.69 7.97 -54.01
C SER A 461 42.14 7.35 -52.67
N THR A 462 42.28 8.17 -51.65
CA THR A 462 42.43 7.70 -50.28
C THR A 462 41.03 7.49 -49.71
N THR A 463 40.57 6.25 -49.66
CA THR A 463 39.42 5.84 -48.91
C THR A 463 39.76 5.93 -47.43
N THR A 464 39.17 6.92 -46.75
CA THR A 464 39.20 6.98 -45.26
C THR A 464 38.27 5.87 -44.78
N ALA A 465 38.86 4.82 -44.23
CA ALA A 465 38.13 3.77 -43.53
C ALA A 465 37.49 4.37 -42.30
N THR A 466 36.16 4.44 -42.25
CA THR A 466 35.38 4.65 -41.05
C THR A 466 35.65 3.44 -40.16
N ALA A 467 36.23 3.64 -38.97
CA ALA A 467 36.37 2.60 -37.98
C ALA A 467 34.95 2.14 -37.58
N THR A 468 34.54 1.00 -38.10
CA THR A 468 33.40 0.25 -37.57
C THR A 468 33.82 -0.30 -36.21
N GLU A 469 33.06 0.03 -35.18
CA GLU A 469 33.18 -0.70 -33.89
C GLU A 469 33.10 -2.21 -34.18
N PRO A 470 33.93 -3.01 -33.51
CA PRO A 470 33.87 -4.46 -33.70
C PRO A 470 32.48 -4.96 -33.36
N PRO A 471 31.94 -5.95 -34.06
CA PRO A 471 30.63 -6.48 -33.79
C PRO A 471 30.57 -7.01 -32.35
N VAL A 472 29.53 -6.58 -31.62
CA VAL A 472 29.29 -7.06 -30.26
C VAL A 472 28.97 -8.55 -30.34
N ILE A 473 29.81 -9.39 -29.76
CA ILE A 473 29.58 -10.84 -29.67
C ILE A 473 28.63 -11.06 -28.49
N SER A 474 27.44 -11.60 -28.74
CA SER A 474 26.44 -11.87 -27.71
C SER A 474 27.01 -12.82 -26.65
N GLY A 475 26.97 -12.39 -25.38
CA GLY A 475 27.49 -13.14 -24.23
C GLY A 475 28.98 -12.90 -23.92
N ASP A 476 29.73 -12.17 -24.74
CA ASP A 476 31.14 -11.82 -24.49
C ASP A 476 31.24 -10.57 -23.60
N ILE A 477 31.08 -10.78 -22.30
CA ILE A 477 30.98 -9.71 -21.30
C ILE A 477 32.36 -9.17 -20.93
N ASN A 478 33.39 -10.00 -21.02
CA ASN A 478 34.77 -9.63 -20.73
C ASN A 478 35.50 -9.02 -21.93
N ALA A 479 34.86 -9.03 -23.12
CA ALA A 479 35.34 -8.53 -24.40
C ALA A 479 36.64 -9.22 -24.84
N ASP A 480 36.78 -10.53 -24.59
CA ASP A 480 37.95 -11.33 -25.02
C ASP A 480 37.75 -11.97 -26.42
N GLY A 481 36.59 -11.73 -27.04
CA GLY A 481 36.23 -12.26 -28.36
C GLY A 481 35.61 -13.65 -28.33
N LYS A 482 35.24 -14.16 -27.16
CA LYS A 482 34.63 -15.48 -26.97
C LYS A 482 33.54 -15.45 -25.90
N THR A 483 32.44 -16.12 -26.15
CA THR A 483 31.42 -16.39 -25.12
C THR A 483 31.70 -17.74 -24.48
N ASN A 484 32.09 -17.73 -23.20
CA ASN A 484 32.54 -18.94 -22.49
C ASN A 484 32.28 -18.86 -20.98
N LEU A 485 32.73 -19.84 -20.20
CA LEU A 485 32.52 -19.91 -18.76
C LEU A 485 33.10 -18.69 -18.00
N ALA A 486 34.11 -18.01 -18.54
CA ALA A 486 34.67 -16.83 -17.90
C ALA A 486 33.65 -15.67 -17.85
N ASP A 487 32.84 -15.53 -18.90
CA ASP A 487 31.77 -14.54 -18.95
C ASP A 487 30.65 -14.86 -17.96
N VAL A 488 30.28 -16.13 -17.84
CA VAL A 488 29.31 -16.60 -16.84
C VAL A 488 29.78 -16.26 -15.43
N VAL A 489 31.04 -16.56 -15.11
CA VAL A 489 31.63 -16.27 -13.80
C VAL A 489 31.74 -14.77 -13.57
N LEU A 490 32.08 -13.99 -14.60
CA LEU A 490 32.17 -12.53 -14.51
C LEU A 490 30.79 -11.91 -14.24
N LEU A 491 29.76 -12.31 -14.98
CA LEU A 491 28.39 -11.85 -14.78
C LEU A 491 27.87 -12.23 -13.39
N GLN A 492 28.11 -13.48 -12.96
CA GLN A 492 27.71 -13.94 -11.64
C GLN A 492 28.37 -13.12 -10.52
N LYS A 493 29.66 -12.83 -10.62
CA LYS A 493 30.37 -11.99 -9.64
C LYS A 493 29.81 -10.58 -9.61
N TRP A 494 29.51 -10.01 -10.79
CA TRP A 494 28.95 -8.68 -10.90
C TRP A 494 27.55 -8.60 -10.27
N LEU A 495 26.68 -9.56 -10.55
CA LEU A 495 25.34 -9.66 -9.98
C LEU A 495 25.36 -9.85 -8.45
N LEU A 496 26.35 -10.55 -7.93
CA LEU A 496 26.56 -10.73 -6.49
C LEU A 496 27.26 -9.54 -5.81
N GLY A 497 27.60 -8.48 -6.56
CA GLY A 497 28.19 -7.28 -6.01
C GLY A 497 29.62 -7.45 -5.50
N PHE A 498 30.40 -8.41 -6.05
CA PHE A 498 31.79 -8.56 -5.67
C PHE A 498 32.56 -7.27 -5.94
N PRO A 499 33.33 -6.74 -4.97
CA PRO A 499 34.15 -5.55 -5.14
C PRO A 499 35.09 -5.69 -6.35
N GLU A 500 35.33 -4.58 -7.06
CA GLU A 500 36.21 -4.50 -8.23
C GLU A 500 35.79 -5.27 -9.49
N THR A 501 34.62 -5.92 -9.49
CA THR A 501 34.10 -6.58 -10.70
C THR A 501 33.63 -5.55 -11.71
N LYS A 502 34.25 -5.47 -12.89
CA LYS A 502 33.87 -4.59 -13.98
C LYS A 502 33.51 -5.43 -15.20
N LEU A 503 32.42 -5.07 -15.86
CA LEU A 503 32.06 -5.65 -17.15
C LEU A 503 32.70 -4.79 -18.25
N ALA A 504 33.45 -5.42 -19.15
CA ALA A 504 34.05 -4.72 -20.29
C ALA A 504 32.97 -4.38 -21.35
N ASN A 505 31.97 -5.25 -21.49
CA ASN A 505 30.86 -5.06 -22.41
C ASN A 505 29.55 -5.56 -21.77
N TRP A 506 28.83 -4.69 -21.10
CA TRP A 506 27.58 -5.06 -20.43
C TRP A 506 26.45 -5.35 -21.43
N GLN A 507 26.46 -4.69 -22.61
CA GLN A 507 25.46 -4.90 -23.66
C GLN A 507 25.52 -6.31 -24.23
N ALA A 508 26.71 -6.90 -24.27
CA ALA A 508 26.88 -8.30 -24.67
C ALA A 508 26.24 -9.27 -23.70
N GLY A 509 26.10 -8.87 -22.44
CA GLY A 509 25.49 -9.66 -21.38
C GLY A 509 23.97 -9.60 -21.31
N ASP A 510 23.35 -8.62 -21.90
CA ASP A 510 21.89 -8.47 -21.99
C ASP A 510 21.35 -9.37 -23.13
N LEU A 511 21.15 -10.64 -22.79
CA LEU A 511 20.83 -11.69 -23.75
C LEU A 511 19.35 -11.75 -24.13
N ASN A 512 18.48 -11.16 -23.31
CA ASN A 512 17.07 -11.04 -23.59
C ASN A 512 16.69 -9.68 -24.18
N ALA A 513 17.67 -8.77 -24.34
CA ALA A 513 17.52 -7.43 -24.88
C ALA A 513 16.51 -6.55 -24.13
N ASP A 514 16.35 -6.79 -22.81
CA ASP A 514 15.49 -5.98 -21.93
C ASP A 514 16.21 -4.78 -21.33
N ARG A 515 17.51 -4.62 -21.62
CA ARG A 515 18.42 -3.58 -21.11
C ARG A 515 18.69 -3.64 -19.61
N ILE A 516 18.42 -4.78 -19.00
CA ILE A 516 18.64 -5.03 -17.58
C ILE A 516 19.51 -6.27 -17.42
N LEU A 517 20.74 -6.13 -16.93
CA LEU A 517 21.55 -7.28 -16.58
C LEU A 517 21.09 -7.87 -15.25
N ASN A 518 20.56 -9.09 -15.30
CA ASN A 518 19.99 -9.77 -14.14
C ASN A 518 20.20 -11.29 -14.16
N GLY A 519 19.56 -12.01 -13.24
CA GLY A 519 19.66 -13.46 -13.17
C GLY A 519 19.11 -14.22 -14.38
N PHE A 520 18.23 -13.60 -15.19
CA PHE A 520 17.72 -14.19 -16.43
C PHE A 520 18.82 -14.23 -17.49
N ASP A 521 19.60 -13.14 -17.64
CA ASP A 521 20.72 -13.10 -18.55
C ASP A 521 21.79 -14.11 -18.16
N LEU A 522 22.04 -14.24 -16.86
CA LEU A 522 22.96 -15.27 -16.34
C LEU A 522 22.46 -16.69 -16.68
N CYS A 523 21.17 -16.95 -16.61
CA CYS A 523 20.57 -18.22 -17.01
C CYS A 523 20.70 -18.46 -18.52
N LEU A 524 20.42 -17.45 -19.34
CA LEU A 524 20.56 -17.52 -20.79
C LEU A 524 22.04 -17.71 -21.18
N LEU A 525 22.94 -16.98 -20.54
CA LEU A 525 24.38 -17.11 -20.77
C LEU A 525 24.90 -18.52 -20.41
N ARG A 526 24.45 -19.07 -19.30
CA ARG A 526 24.78 -20.46 -18.90
C ARG A 526 24.29 -21.47 -19.92
N ASN A 527 23.06 -21.31 -20.42
CA ASN A 527 22.51 -22.22 -21.44
C ASN A 527 23.23 -22.12 -22.78
N ASN A 528 23.85 -21.00 -23.10
CA ASN A 528 24.63 -20.80 -24.33
C ASN A 528 26.07 -21.35 -24.21
N VAL A 529 26.56 -21.58 -22.99
CA VAL A 529 27.96 -21.96 -22.72
C VAL A 529 28.09 -23.43 -22.26
N ILE A 530 27.04 -24.00 -21.69
CA ILE A 530 26.98 -25.39 -21.21
C ILE A 530 26.07 -26.21 -22.12
#